data_82172cc4b3abe60d458c8550a165145a
#
_entry.id   82172cc4b3abe60d458c8550a165145a
#
_cell.length_a   1.000
_cell.length_b   1.000
_cell.length_c   1.000
_cell.angle_alpha   90.00
_cell.angle_beta   90.00
_cell.angle_gamma   90.00
#
_symmetry.space_group_name_H-M   'P 1'
#
loop_
_entity.id
_entity.type
_entity.pdbx_description
1 polymer ?
#
loop_
_entity_poly.entity_id
_entity_poly.type
_entity_poly.pdbx_seq_one_letter_code
_entity_poly.pdbx_strand_id
1 'polypeptide(L)'
;MNSKTLIRVILVLIVIAIGFFLIRRKIAPKKMEKEAVFLGVEGYGDLTKGEKLDHSLISKFKFNFYIDGEQKTLSINNGKEVKEGVYTFELQNQLQEGYVYDIVIDNDTVESVKLLDNDSKTMISGKVNDIEQDKFVQVGEEKIELTKNTGICKITWKAGNSSVEKVGIDDLKDKTVKVTLDKDGKAKNIYLTFISEKYISPVIPIPGEKTLKNFLTTALQPVGTTLYIYGGSWDWQDEGSSLQATTIGIPQSWIDFYQYQNADYTYREKDGNEETKNPSSSYYPYGEWNQYCYAGADCSGYVGWVIYNTLNKESGKDGYVMGATKMAKTFAENGWGTWTQDVKIPTNRDESDFKVGDIFSMNGHVWISFGTCDDGSIVIAHSTPSDSINGQPGGGIQISAIGPSEDCEAYQLAKMYMEKYYPDWCKRYKVVLKKPEDYIKFKKDSAAGKFSWNLENGILTDPDDYTNKKPAEILKDIFQEK
;
A
#
# COMPACT_ATOMS: atom_id res chain seq x y z
N MET A 1 31.87 34.05 56.22
CA MET A 1 32.62 33.00 55.47
C MET A 1 33.86 33.68 54.90
N ASN A 2 35.05 33.18 55.21
CA ASN A 2 36.32 33.82 54.79
C ASN A 2 36.44 33.64 53.23
N SER A 3 36.94 34.71 52.56
CA SER A 3 37.09 34.73 51.07
C SER A 3 37.75 33.50 50.50
N LYS A 4 38.74 32.91 51.20
CA LYS A 4 39.42 31.67 50.81
C LYS A 4 38.49 30.45 50.86
N THR A 5 37.53 30.41 51.76
CA THR A 5 36.55 29.33 51.88
C THR A 5 35.50 29.41 50.77
N LEU A 6 35.07 30.63 50.41
CA LEU A 6 34.14 30.88 49.32
C LEU A 6 34.74 30.43 47.96
N ILE A 7 36.01 30.78 47.71
CA ILE A 7 36.71 30.38 46.47
C ILE A 7 36.83 28.84 46.37
N ARG A 8 37.11 28.15 47.47
CA ARG A 8 37.17 26.67 47.46
C ARG A 8 35.83 26.03 47.18
N VAL A 9 34.74 26.55 47.73
CA VAL A 9 33.38 26.04 47.46
C VAL A 9 33.00 26.26 46.00
N ILE A 10 33.30 27.44 45.44
CA ILE A 10 33.03 27.71 44.01
C ILE A 10 33.85 26.77 43.11
N LEU A 11 35.12 26.53 43.40
CA LEU A 11 35.95 25.60 42.62
C LEU A 11 35.43 24.17 42.68
N VAL A 12 34.96 23.70 43.83
CA VAL A 12 34.35 22.36 43.96
C VAL A 12 33.05 22.26 43.14
N LEU A 13 32.20 23.30 43.19
CA LEU A 13 30.97 23.33 42.40
C LEU A 13 31.25 23.36 40.89
N ILE A 14 32.29 24.06 40.44
CA ILE A 14 32.74 24.08 39.05
C ILE A 14 33.24 22.68 38.62
N VAL A 15 34.03 22.01 39.44
CA VAL A 15 34.53 20.66 39.16
C VAL A 15 33.38 19.65 39.11
N ILE A 16 32.40 19.75 40.01
CA ILE A 16 31.19 18.93 39.99
C ILE A 16 30.36 19.22 38.73
N ALA A 17 30.17 20.49 38.37
CA ALA A 17 29.44 20.86 37.13
C ALA A 17 30.14 20.37 35.86
N ILE A 18 31.48 20.50 35.79
CA ILE A 18 32.28 19.96 34.69
C ILE A 18 32.21 18.44 34.66
N GLY A 19 32.30 17.77 35.80
CA GLY A 19 32.13 16.34 35.93
C GLY A 19 30.77 15.88 35.46
N PHE A 20 29.70 16.56 35.87
CA PHE A 20 28.32 16.29 35.39
C PHE A 20 28.16 16.53 33.89
N PHE A 21 28.79 17.59 33.37
CA PHE A 21 28.76 17.91 31.93
C PHE A 21 29.55 16.87 31.09
N LEU A 22 30.69 16.41 31.59
CA LEU A 22 31.49 15.37 30.97
C LEU A 22 30.81 13.99 31.04
N ILE A 23 30.14 13.69 32.15
CA ILE A 23 29.30 12.48 32.28
C ILE A 23 28.09 12.57 31.35
N ARG A 24 27.37 13.68 31.31
CA ARG A 24 26.29 13.88 30.33
C ARG A 24 26.76 13.79 28.88
N ARG A 25 27.97 14.28 28.54
CA ARG A 25 28.54 14.13 27.20
C ARG A 25 28.93 12.70 26.86
N LYS A 26 29.29 11.87 27.86
CA LYS A 26 29.54 10.41 27.66
C LYS A 26 28.27 9.58 27.62
N ILE A 27 27.14 10.12 28.09
CA ILE A 27 25.84 9.45 28.15
C ILE A 27 24.86 10.01 27.12
N ALA A 28 25.27 10.97 26.28
CA ALA A 28 24.45 11.35 25.15
C ALA A 28 24.31 10.13 24.22
N PRO A 29 23.12 9.58 24.06
CA PRO A 29 22.93 8.41 23.22
C PRO A 29 23.46 8.75 21.82
N LYS A 30 24.34 7.92 21.34
CA LYS A 30 24.91 8.06 20.00
C LYS A 30 23.88 7.53 19.04
N LYS A 31 23.27 8.37 18.24
CA LYS A 31 22.45 7.93 17.10
C LYS A 31 23.27 6.95 16.27
N MET A 32 22.69 5.80 16.00
CA MET A 32 23.33 4.72 15.24
C MET A 32 22.60 4.55 13.91
N GLU A 33 23.35 4.57 12.83
CA GLU A 33 22.85 4.16 11.52
C GLU A 33 23.06 2.66 11.35
N LYS A 34 22.02 1.95 10.96
CA LYS A 34 22.01 0.51 10.79
C LYS A 34 21.23 0.12 9.55
N GLU A 35 21.73 -0.89 8.87
CA GLU A 35 20.94 -1.63 7.89
C GLU A 35 20.07 -2.64 8.63
N ALA A 36 18.81 -2.71 8.25
CA ALA A 36 17.81 -3.54 8.89
C ALA A 36 16.84 -4.16 7.89
N VAL A 37 16.40 -5.38 8.14
CA VAL A 37 15.23 -5.97 7.47
C VAL A 37 14.02 -5.78 8.39
N PHE A 38 12.95 -5.20 7.89
CA PHE A 38 11.71 -5.09 8.66
C PHE A 38 10.96 -6.42 8.65
N LEU A 39 10.58 -6.92 9.84
CA LEU A 39 9.99 -8.25 10.01
C LEU A 39 8.51 -8.23 10.40
N GLY A 40 7.96 -7.06 10.71
CA GLY A 40 6.55 -6.90 11.07
C GLY A 40 6.33 -6.22 12.42
N VAL A 41 5.06 -6.11 12.79
CA VAL A 41 4.60 -5.41 13.99
C VAL A 41 4.17 -6.40 15.06
N GLU A 42 4.62 -6.19 16.29
CA GLU A 42 4.24 -6.96 17.47
C GLU A 42 3.19 -6.21 18.30
N GLY A 43 2.30 -6.95 18.96
CA GLY A 43 1.24 -6.37 19.81
C GLY A 43 -0.03 -5.94 19.06
N TYR A 44 -0.05 -6.16 17.80
CA TYR A 44 -1.09 -5.77 16.86
C TYR A 44 -2.49 -6.33 17.16
N GLY A 45 -2.58 -7.54 17.71
CA GLY A 45 -3.86 -8.19 18.04
C GLY A 45 -4.57 -7.64 19.28
N ASP A 46 -3.85 -6.93 20.15
CA ASP A 46 -4.38 -6.47 21.44
C ASP A 46 -5.18 -5.17 21.35
N LEU A 47 -5.13 -4.48 20.20
CA LEU A 47 -5.75 -3.18 19.99
C LEU A 47 -7.14 -3.28 19.34
N THR A 48 -7.62 -4.47 19.04
CA THR A 48 -8.71 -4.71 18.09
C THR A 48 -9.93 -5.42 18.64
N LYS A 49 -10.14 -5.43 19.93
CA LYS A 49 -11.35 -6.04 20.52
C LYS A 49 -12.61 -5.19 20.30
N GLY A 50 -13.04 -5.07 19.04
CA GLY A 50 -14.36 -4.52 18.68
C GLY A 50 -14.57 -3.03 18.90
N GLU A 51 -13.56 -2.30 19.32
CA GLU A 51 -13.61 -0.86 19.59
C GLU A 51 -12.90 -0.07 18.49
N LYS A 52 -13.30 1.18 18.30
CA LYS A 52 -12.53 2.12 17.46
C LYS A 52 -11.09 2.15 17.96
N LEU A 53 -10.14 2.10 17.04
CA LEU A 53 -8.75 2.20 17.39
C LEU A 53 -8.51 3.44 18.24
N ASP A 54 -7.92 3.23 19.40
CA ASP A 54 -7.39 4.32 20.19
C ASP A 54 -5.99 4.66 19.65
N HIS A 55 -5.89 5.74 18.87
CA HIS A 55 -4.63 6.22 18.28
C HIS A 55 -3.53 6.42 19.35
N SER A 56 -3.90 6.64 20.62
CA SER A 56 -2.94 6.71 21.71
C SER A 56 -2.23 5.38 22.00
N LEU A 57 -2.81 4.27 21.55
CA LEU A 57 -2.25 2.92 21.73
C LEU A 57 -1.19 2.60 20.66
N ILE A 58 -1.15 3.31 19.55
CA ILE A 58 -0.17 3.06 18.48
C ILE A 58 1.26 3.33 18.97
N SER A 59 1.45 4.24 19.92
CA SER A 59 2.75 4.44 20.56
C SER A 59 3.25 3.21 21.33
N LYS A 60 2.39 2.21 21.53
CA LYS A 60 2.73 0.93 22.19
C LYS A 60 3.11 -0.17 21.22
N PHE A 61 2.94 0.02 19.92
CA PHE A 61 3.40 -0.95 18.93
C PHE A 61 4.90 -1.15 19.03
N LYS A 62 5.32 -2.38 18.90
CA LYS A 62 6.69 -2.78 18.76
C LYS A 62 6.94 -3.28 17.35
N PHE A 63 8.07 -2.90 16.80
CA PHE A 63 8.45 -3.18 15.43
C PHE A 63 9.65 -4.13 15.45
N ASN A 64 9.52 -5.26 14.79
CA ASN A 64 10.55 -6.26 14.71
C ASN A 64 11.46 -6.00 13.51
N PHE A 65 12.75 -5.95 13.75
CA PHE A 65 13.79 -5.79 12.74
C PHE A 65 14.86 -6.86 12.91
N TYR A 66 15.47 -7.26 11.81
CA TYR A 66 16.74 -8.00 11.83
C TYR A 66 17.88 -7.03 11.60
N ILE A 67 18.80 -6.94 12.55
CA ILE A 67 19.90 -5.97 12.59
C ILE A 67 21.15 -6.65 13.11
N ASP A 68 22.29 -6.51 12.41
CA ASP A 68 23.59 -7.05 12.82
C ASP A 68 23.56 -8.57 13.15
N GLY A 69 22.70 -9.33 12.46
CA GLY A 69 22.63 -10.77 12.65
C GLY A 69 21.65 -11.24 13.72
N GLU A 70 20.85 -10.37 14.31
CA GLU A 70 19.90 -10.65 15.39
C GLU A 70 18.55 -9.97 15.14
N GLN A 71 17.48 -10.61 15.61
CA GLN A 71 16.16 -9.96 15.67
C GLN A 71 16.11 -9.00 16.87
N LYS A 72 15.66 -7.78 16.63
CA LYS A 72 15.46 -6.74 17.63
C LYS A 72 14.06 -6.16 17.55
N THR A 73 13.46 -5.95 18.70
CA THR A 73 12.16 -5.30 18.83
C THR A 73 12.37 -3.85 19.26
N LEU A 74 11.97 -2.91 18.44
CA LEU A 74 12.20 -1.49 18.64
C LEU A 74 10.87 -0.72 18.69
N SER A 75 10.90 0.46 19.30
CA SER A 75 9.84 1.47 19.14
C SER A 75 10.14 2.28 17.87
N ILE A 76 9.12 2.93 17.30
CA ILE A 76 9.29 3.90 16.22
C ILE A 76 8.89 5.28 16.76
N ASN A 77 9.63 6.31 16.37
CA ASN A 77 9.22 7.68 16.64
C ASN A 77 8.04 8.06 15.74
N ASN A 78 6.85 7.79 16.25
CA ASN A 78 5.60 8.07 15.58
C ASN A 78 5.18 9.52 15.75
N GLY A 79 5.92 10.39 15.19
CA GLY A 79 5.50 11.71 14.90
C GLY A 79 4.84 12.53 16.03
N LYS A 80 4.58 13.75 15.71
CA LYS A 80 3.97 14.74 16.60
C LYS A 80 2.45 14.58 16.53
N GLU A 81 1.80 14.73 17.67
CA GLU A 81 0.40 15.08 17.71
C GLU A 81 0.20 16.38 16.89
N VAL A 82 -0.46 16.30 15.76
CA VAL A 82 -0.70 17.45 14.87
C VAL A 82 -1.98 18.18 15.21
N LYS A 83 -2.92 17.47 15.86
CA LYS A 83 -4.18 17.99 16.38
C LYS A 83 -4.60 17.07 17.51
N GLU A 84 -5.37 17.57 18.47
CA GLU A 84 -5.86 16.79 19.61
C GLU A 84 -6.41 15.42 19.14
N GLY A 85 -5.74 14.34 19.55
CA GLY A 85 -6.05 12.97 19.15
C GLY A 85 -5.62 12.54 17.75
N VAL A 86 -4.93 13.39 16.98
CA VAL A 86 -4.44 13.04 15.62
C VAL A 86 -2.91 13.02 15.61
N TYR A 87 -2.35 11.87 15.29
CA TYR A 87 -0.91 11.64 15.23
C TYR A 87 -0.45 11.43 13.78
N THR A 88 0.78 11.83 13.47
CA THR A 88 1.42 11.46 12.20
C THR A 88 2.20 10.16 12.36
N PHE A 89 2.10 9.28 11.41
CA PHE A 89 2.73 7.96 11.44
C PHE A 89 3.69 7.76 10.26
N GLU A 90 4.36 8.82 9.91
CA GLU A 90 5.19 8.93 8.72
C GLU A 90 6.21 7.81 8.54
N LEU A 91 6.81 7.34 9.63
CA LEU A 91 7.81 6.27 9.55
C LEU A 91 7.17 4.90 9.32
N GLN A 92 6.03 4.63 9.95
CA GLN A 92 5.34 3.35 9.81
C GLN A 92 4.85 3.13 8.39
N ASN A 93 4.35 4.18 7.75
CA ASN A 93 3.85 4.13 6.38
C ASN A 93 4.93 3.80 5.34
N GLN A 94 6.19 3.94 5.71
CA GLN A 94 7.32 3.62 4.84
C GLN A 94 7.81 2.18 5.01
N LEU A 95 7.32 1.45 6.04
CA LEU A 95 7.79 0.11 6.35
C LEU A 95 6.91 -0.97 5.71
N GLN A 96 7.56 -1.86 4.98
CA GLN A 96 6.95 -3.07 4.42
C GLN A 96 7.78 -4.29 4.84
N GLU A 97 7.12 -5.37 5.24
CA GLU A 97 7.78 -6.59 5.65
C GLU A 97 8.67 -7.19 4.57
N GLY A 98 9.82 -7.71 4.97
CA GLY A 98 10.78 -8.35 4.08
C GLY A 98 11.67 -7.39 3.28
N TYR A 99 11.46 -6.07 3.44
CA TYR A 99 12.30 -5.07 2.79
C TYR A 99 13.47 -4.62 3.66
N VAL A 100 14.52 -4.15 2.99
CA VAL A 100 15.78 -3.72 3.61
C VAL A 100 15.81 -2.20 3.68
N TYR A 101 16.17 -1.69 4.84
CA TYR A 101 16.19 -0.26 5.16
C TYR A 101 17.53 0.17 5.76
N ASP A 102 17.96 1.39 5.49
CA ASP A 102 18.84 2.11 6.40
C ASP A 102 17.98 2.80 7.47
N ILE A 103 18.23 2.51 8.73
CA ILE A 103 17.50 3.08 9.86
C ILE A 103 18.43 3.83 10.79
N VAL A 104 17.93 4.92 11.39
CA VAL A 104 18.61 5.63 12.46
C VAL A 104 17.94 5.29 13.78
N ILE A 105 18.71 4.77 14.72
CA ILE A 105 18.23 4.37 16.04
C ILE A 105 18.81 5.31 17.08
N ASP A 106 17.97 5.85 17.94
CA ASP A 106 18.33 6.56 19.17
C ASP A 106 17.80 5.80 20.37
N ASN A 107 18.69 5.20 21.16
CA ASN A 107 18.38 4.18 22.17
C ASN A 107 17.64 3.00 21.53
N ASP A 108 16.41 2.69 21.92
CA ASP A 108 15.58 1.61 21.35
C ASP A 108 14.47 2.14 20.46
N THR A 109 14.64 3.36 19.90
CA THR A 109 13.64 4.03 19.08
C THR A 109 14.19 4.32 17.68
N VAL A 110 13.48 3.92 16.66
CA VAL A 110 13.78 4.27 15.26
C VAL A 110 13.32 5.69 15.00
N GLU A 111 14.25 6.56 14.62
CA GLU A 111 14.04 7.97 14.35
C GLU A 111 13.83 8.28 12.87
N SER A 112 14.38 7.45 11.98
CA SER A 112 14.18 7.57 10.55
C SER A 112 14.38 6.23 9.87
N VAL A 113 13.74 6.04 8.73
CA VAL A 113 13.88 4.89 7.84
C VAL A 113 14.10 5.38 6.41
N LYS A 114 14.93 4.66 5.67
CA LYS A 114 15.14 4.87 4.24
C LYS A 114 15.16 3.51 3.56
N LEU A 115 14.22 3.27 2.67
CA LEU A 115 14.20 2.04 1.87
C LEU A 115 15.47 1.98 1.00
N LEU A 116 16.15 0.83 1.05
CA LEU A 116 17.20 0.49 0.10
C LEU A 116 16.54 -0.18 -1.11
N ASP A 117 16.65 0.46 -2.24
CA ASP A 117 16.08 0.01 -3.50
C ASP A 117 17.18 -0.37 -4.51
N ASN A 118 16.79 -0.84 -5.67
CA ASN A 118 17.71 -1.28 -6.71
C ASN A 118 18.42 -0.08 -7.38
N ASP A 119 19.28 0.58 -6.62
CA ASP A 119 20.21 1.60 -7.06
C ASP A 119 21.63 1.05 -6.93
N SER A 120 22.39 1.04 -8.02
CA SER A 120 23.77 0.50 -8.06
C SER A 120 24.73 1.12 -7.03
N LYS A 121 24.36 2.24 -6.41
CA LYS A 121 25.12 2.85 -5.32
C LYS A 121 24.78 2.32 -3.94
N THR A 122 23.62 1.72 -3.79
CA THR A 122 23.09 1.25 -2.50
C THR A 122 22.81 -0.25 -2.50
N MET A 123 22.19 -0.75 -3.55
CA MET A 123 21.77 -2.14 -3.66
C MET A 123 21.73 -2.60 -5.11
N ILE A 124 22.13 -3.85 -5.36
CA ILE A 124 22.02 -4.53 -6.64
C ILE A 124 21.11 -5.74 -6.46
N SER A 125 20.19 -5.94 -7.39
CA SER A 125 19.29 -7.08 -7.39
C SER A 125 19.43 -7.88 -8.68
N GLY A 126 19.34 -9.20 -8.57
CA GLY A 126 19.37 -10.05 -9.76
C GLY A 126 19.65 -11.50 -9.46
N LYS A 127 19.77 -12.30 -10.54
CA LYS A 127 20.16 -13.70 -10.43
C LYS A 127 21.67 -13.81 -10.25
N VAL A 128 22.09 -14.69 -9.36
CA VAL A 128 23.50 -15.04 -9.18
C VAL A 128 23.92 -15.97 -10.32
N ASN A 129 24.83 -15.49 -11.16
CA ASN A 129 25.33 -16.22 -12.33
C ASN A 129 26.63 -16.96 -12.03
N ASP A 130 27.52 -16.38 -11.20
CA ASP A 130 28.81 -16.95 -10.84
C ASP A 130 29.21 -16.57 -9.42
N ILE A 131 29.98 -17.44 -8.77
CA ILE A 131 30.51 -17.25 -7.42
C ILE A 131 31.96 -17.70 -7.41
N GLU A 132 32.87 -16.82 -7.03
CA GLU A 132 34.22 -17.20 -6.62
C GLU A 132 34.35 -16.95 -5.11
N GLN A 133 34.38 -18.05 -4.37
CA GLN A 133 34.36 -18.03 -2.91
C GLN A 133 35.43 -17.05 -2.36
N ASP A 134 35.04 -16.25 -1.36
CA ASP A 134 35.86 -15.24 -0.70
C ASP A 134 36.37 -14.11 -1.61
N LYS A 135 35.93 -14.05 -2.86
CA LYS A 135 36.38 -13.02 -3.80
C LYS A 135 35.22 -12.19 -4.36
N PHE A 136 34.30 -12.81 -5.06
CA PHE A 136 33.18 -12.10 -5.66
C PHE A 136 31.92 -12.94 -5.87
N VAL A 137 30.81 -12.26 -6.02
CA VAL A 137 29.55 -12.80 -6.55
C VAL A 137 29.17 -11.99 -7.79
N GLN A 138 28.74 -12.68 -8.85
CA GLN A 138 28.22 -12.05 -10.06
C GLN A 138 26.69 -12.09 -10.03
N VAL A 139 26.07 -10.88 -9.97
CA VAL A 139 24.62 -10.70 -9.93
C VAL A 139 24.19 -10.01 -11.22
N GLY A 140 23.54 -10.75 -12.11
CA GLY A 140 23.30 -10.28 -13.47
C GLY A 140 24.61 -10.00 -14.19
N GLU A 141 24.82 -8.76 -14.63
CA GLU A 141 26.04 -8.30 -15.29
C GLU A 141 27.09 -7.72 -14.30
N GLU A 142 26.70 -7.49 -13.05
CA GLU A 142 27.53 -6.84 -12.05
C GLU A 142 28.40 -7.84 -11.27
N LYS A 143 29.70 -7.56 -11.19
CA LYS A 143 30.66 -8.34 -10.41
C LYS A 143 30.95 -7.61 -9.10
N ILE A 144 30.50 -8.16 -7.98
CA ILE A 144 30.53 -7.53 -6.66
C ILE A 144 31.57 -8.22 -5.79
N GLU A 145 32.55 -7.49 -5.29
CA GLU A 145 33.59 -8.01 -4.41
C GLU A 145 33.03 -8.40 -3.06
N LEU A 146 33.41 -9.59 -2.57
CA LEU A 146 33.08 -10.07 -1.24
C LEU A 146 34.16 -9.66 -0.24
N THR A 147 33.74 -9.46 1.00
CA THR A 147 34.65 -9.26 2.14
C THR A 147 34.43 -10.37 3.16
N LYS A 148 35.39 -10.58 4.04
CA LYS A 148 35.24 -11.53 5.18
C LYS A 148 34.09 -11.15 6.14
N ASN A 149 33.57 -9.92 6.04
CA ASN A 149 32.48 -9.40 6.84
C ASN A 149 31.14 -9.37 6.09
N THR A 150 31.12 -9.81 4.82
CA THR A 150 29.87 -9.88 4.05
C THR A 150 28.90 -10.84 4.72
N GLY A 151 27.74 -10.33 5.14
CA GLY A 151 26.66 -11.13 5.67
C GLY A 151 25.90 -11.84 4.54
N ILE A 152 25.54 -13.10 4.73
CA ILE A 152 24.74 -13.85 3.77
C ILE A 152 23.52 -14.41 4.52
N CYS A 153 22.34 -13.96 4.10
CA CYS A 153 21.09 -14.25 4.79
C CYS A 153 19.99 -14.62 3.80
N LYS A 154 19.02 -15.41 4.26
CA LYS A 154 17.77 -15.68 3.55
C LYS A 154 16.64 -15.00 4.29
N ILE A 155 15.90 -14.16 3.57
CA ILE A 155 14.65 -13.56 4.04
C ILE A 155 13.52 -14.49 3.64
N THR A 156 12.80 -15.01 4.64
CA THR A 156 11.53 -15.71 4.42
C THR A 156 10.42 -14.75 4.74
N TRP A 157 9.75 -14.29 3.70
CA TRP A 157 8.61 -13.42 3.85
C TRP A 157 7.37 -14.24 4.19
N LYS A 158 6.78 -13.91 5.33
CA LYS A 158 5.52 -14.48 5.78
C LYS A 158 4.73 -13.37 6.45
N ALA A 159 3.67 -12.94 5.78
CA ALA A 159 2.88 -11.81 6.22
C ALA A 159 2.55 -11.87 7.73
N GLY A 160 2.92 -10.84 8.47
CA GLY A 160 2.80 -10.72 9.92
C GLY A 160 3.83 -11.50 10.76
N ASN A 161 4.76 -12.23 10.12
CA ASN A 161 5.79 -13.02 10.83
C ASN A 161 6.98 -13.39 9.94
N SER A 162 7.54 -12.41 9.27
CA SER A 162 8.74 -12.58 8.44
C SER A 162 9.97 -12.90 9.28
N SER A 163 10.92 -13.61 8.72
CA SER A 163 12.12 -14.04 9.40
C SER A 163 13.36 -13.93 8.53
N VAL A 164 14.52 -13.87 9.16
CA VAL A 164 15.83 -13.89 8.49
C VAL A 164 16.69 -14.96 9.13
N GLU A 165 17.31 -15.79 8.30
CA GLU A 165 18.27 -16.81 8.72
C GLU A 165 19.61 -16.64 7.99
N LYS A 166 20.72 -17.01 8.65
CA LYS A 166 22.02 -17.04 8.00
C LYS A 166 22.10 -18.27 7.11
N VAL A 167 22.63 -18.10 5.89
CA VAL A 167 22.84 -19.17 4.92
C VAL A 167 24.27 -19.16 4.39
N GLY A 168 24.66 -20.22 3.69
CA GLY A 168 25.97 -20.32 3.06
C GLY A 168 26.03 -19.62 1.69
N ILE A 169 27.24 -19.35 1.22
CA ILE A 169 27.42 -18.77 -0.11
C ILE A 169 26.98 -19.74 -1.22
N ASP A 170 27.07 -21.02 -0.99
CA ASP A 170 26.66 -22.07 -1.94
C ASP A 170 25.14 -22.09 -2.16
N ASP A 171 24.37 -21.59 -1.19
CA ASP A 171 22.92 -21.48 -1.29
C ASP A 171 22.47 -20.42 -2.31
N LEU A 172 23.38 -19.52 -2.71
CA LEU A 172 23.08 -18.39 -3.60
C LEU A 172 23.12 -18.77 -5.08
N LYS A 173 23.76 -19.88 -5.44
CA LYS A 173 23.96 -20.25 -6.86
C LYS A 173 22.63 -20.40 -7.58
N ASP A 174 22.48 -19.73 -8.72
CA ASP A 174 21.29 -19.70 -9.56
C ASP A 174 20.04 -19.10 -8.89
N LYS A 175 20.20 -18.48 -7.71
CA LYS A 175 19.11 -17.81 -6.98
C LYS A 175 19.10 -16.33 -7.27
N THR A 176 17.96 -15.72 -6.98
CA THR A 176 17.80 -14.27 -7.04
C THR A 176 18.10 -13.66 -5.69
N VAL A 177 18.93 -12.63 -5.69
CA VAL A 177 19.40 -11.98 -4.45
C VAL A 177 19.31 -10.46 -4.54
N LYS A 178 19.28 -9.84 -3.37
CA LYS A 178 19.53 -8.40 -3.18
C LYS A 178 20.87 -8.27 -2.46
N VAL A 179 21.77 -7.46 -3.00
CA VAL A 179 23.09 -7.21 -2.42
C VAL A 179 23.18 -5.76 -2.03
N THR A 180 23.32 -5.48 -0.74
CA THR A 180 23.60 -4.14 -0.25
C THR A 180 25.11 -3.87 -0.33
N LEU A 181 25.45 -2.65 -0.68
CA LEU A 181 26.85 -2.23 -0.91
C LEU A 181 27.35 -1.37 0.26
N ASP A 182 28.61 -1.54 0.58
CA ASP A 182 29.32 -0.61 1.46
C ASP A 182 29.77 0.66 0.68
N LYS A 183 30.38 1.60 1.38
CA LYS A 183 30.88 2.86 0.80
C LYS A 183 31.94 2.66 -0.30
N ASP A 184 32.60 1.50 -0.35
CA ASP A 184 33.63 1.14 -1.30
C ASP A 184 33.06 0.30 -2.46
N GLY A 185 31.73 0.11 -2.51
CA GLY A 185 31.02 -0.64 -3.54
C GLY A 185 31.14 -2.16 -3.41
N LYS A 186 31.60 -2.65 -2.25
CA LYS A 186 31.71 -4.08 -1.97
C LYS A 186 30.43 -4.60 -1.27
N ALA A 187 30.20 -5.90 -1.37
CA ALA A 187 29.06 -6.53 -0.73
C ALA A 187 29.12 -6.37 0.80
N LYS A 188 28.16 -5.64 1.35
CA LYS A 188 27.92 -5.53 2.79
C LYS A 188 27.09 -6.70 3.29
N ASN A 189 25.90 -6.91 2.69
CA ASN A 189 25.07 -8.07 2.91
C ASN A 189 24.49 -8.60 1.60
N ILE A 190 24.27 -9.90 1.53
CA ILE A 190 23.58 -10.58 0.45
C ILE A 190 22.33 -11.23 1.03
N TYR A 191 21.18 -10.85 0.51
CA TYR A 191 19.88 -11.38 0.92
C TYR A 191 19.32 -12.28 -0.17
N LEU A 192 19.27 -13.56 0.07
CA LEU A 192 18.44 -14.48 -0.68
C LEU A 192 16.99 -14.18 -0.33
N THR A 193 16.24 -13.67 -1.28
CA THR A 193 14.88 -13.24 -1.09
C THR A 193 14.09 -13.30 -2.41
N PHE A 194 12.80 -13.10 -2.32
CA PHE A 194 11.95 -12.95 -3.47
C PHE A 194 12.19 -11.58 -4.16
N ILE A 195 12.21 -11.59 -5.48
CA ILE A 195 12.19 -10.38 -6.31
C ILE A 195 11.05 -10.55 -7.31
N SER A 196 10.09 -9.65 -7.28
CA SER A 196 8.96 -9.67 -8.19
C SER A 196 9.40 -9.42 -9.63
N GLU A 197 8.69 -10.03 -10.56
CA GLU A 197 8.83 -9.66 -11.97
C GLU A 197 8.36 -8.23 -12.19
N LYS A 198 9.03 -7.54 -13.11
CA LYS A 198 8.63 -6.19 -13.47
C LYS A 198 7.22 -6.23 -14.07
N TYR A 199 6.30 -5.56 -13.40
CA TYR A 199 4.96 -5.40 -13.93
C TYR A 199 4.91 -4.35 -15.04
N ILE A 200 4.26 -4.71 -16.13
CA ILE A 200 3.96 -3.79 -17.23
C ILE A 200 2.43 -3.74 -17.35
N SER A 201 1.85 -2.61 -16.98
CA SER A 201 0.41 -2.40 -17.13
C SER A 201 0.00 -2.43 -18.60
N PRO A 202 -1.11 -3.09 -18.96
CA PRO A 202 -1.66 -3.05 -20.31
C PRO A 202 -2.21 -1.67 -20.70
N VAL A 203 -2.36 -0.77 -19.71
CA VAL A 203 -2.83 0.60 -19.90
C VAL A 203 -1.83 1.59 -19.32
N ILE A 204 -1.65 2.74 -19.97
CA ILE A 204 -0.63 3.73 -19.62
C ILE A 204 -1.28 5.09 -19.39
N PRO A 205 -1.65 5.43 -18.13
CA PRO A 205 -2.14 6.77 -17.83
C PRO A 205 -1.00 7.79 -17.82
N ILE A 206 -1.37 9.05 -17.94
CA ILE A 206 -0.45 10.18 -17.86
C ILE A 206 -0.67 10.90 -16.53
N PRO A 207 0.23 10.79 -15.55
CA PRO A 207 0.05 11.43 -14.25
C PRO A 207 -0.22 12.94 -14.36
N GLY A 208 -1.27 13.39 -13.68
CA GLY A 208 -1.67 14.79 -13.67
C GLY A 208 -2.37 15.30 -14.94
N GLU A 209 -2.66 14.45 -15.90
CA GLU A 209 -3.52 14.78 -17.03
C GLU A 209 -4.99 14.68 -16.61
N LYS A 210 -5.65 15.85 -16.56
CA LYS A 210 -6.98 16.04 -15.98
C LYS A 210 -8.08 15.85 -17.03
N THR A 211 -8.14 14.67 -17.64
CA THR A 211 -9.18 14.27 -18.58
C THR A 211 -9.97 13.09 -18.06
N LEU A 212 -11.23 12.94 -18.47
CA LEU A 212 -12.06 11.81 -18.11
C LEU A 212 -11.45 10.50 -18.61
N LYS A 213 -10.90 10.49 -19.82
CA LYS A 213 -10.15 9.36 -20.38
C LYS A 213 -9.01 8.94 -19.47
N ASN A 214 -8.17 9.91 -19.08
CA ASN A 214 -7.02 9.60 -18.21
C ASN A 214 -7.44 9.13 -16.82
N PHE A 215 -8.51 9.68 -16.25
CA PHE A 215 -9.08 9.21 -14.99
C PHE A 215 -9.45 7.72 -15.05
N LEU A 216 -10.16 7.31 -16.10
CA LEU A 216 -10.54 5.91 -16.30
C LEU A 216 -9.33 5.01 -16.63
N THR A 217 -8.36 5.51 -17.40
CA THR A 217 -7.10 4.81 -17.68
C THR A 217 -6.30 4.61 -16.40
N THR A 218 -6.24 5.63 -15.53
CA THR A 218 -5.61 5.55 -14.22
C THR A 218 -6.31 4.52 -13.33
N ALA A 219 -7.64 4.47 -13.36
CA ALA A 219 -8.40 3.47 -12.60
C ALA A 219 -8.08 2.03 -13.04
N LEU A 220 -7.75 1.80 -14.30
CA LEU A 220 -7.40 0.47 -14.80
C LEU A 220 -5.92 0.10 -14.61
N GLN A 221 -5.04 1.05 -14.31
CA GLN A 221 -3.61 0.79 -14.22
C GLN A 221 -3.24 -0.29 -13.18
N PRO A 222 -3.78 -0.29 -11.93
CA PRO A 222 -3.45 -1.27 -10.90
C PRO A 222 -4.30 -2.55 -10.96
N VAL A 223 -5.21 -2.66 -11.92
CA VAL A 223 -6.07 -3.83 -12.08
C VAL A 223 -5.23 -5.10 -12.24
N GLY A 224 -5.63 -6.15 -11.55
CA GLY A 224 -4.98 -7.45 -11.66
C GLY A 224 -3.61 -7.57 -10.97
N THR A 225 -3.17 -6.56 -10.20
CA THR A 225 -1.89 -6.58 -9.50
C THR A 225 -1.95 -6.20 -8.04
N THR A 226 -3.05 -5.63 -7.58
CA THR A 226 -3.16 -5.07 -6.22
C THR A 226 -4.25 -5.78 -5.45
N LEU A 227 -3.87 -6.42 -4.35
CA LEU A 227 -4.79 -7.16 -3.51
C LEU A 227 -5.65 -6.24 -2.64
N TYR A 228 -6.84 -6.75 -2.29
CA TYR A 228 -7.68 -6.12 -1.28
C TYR A 228 -7.08 -6.34 0.11
N ILE A 229 -6.70 -5.27 0.75
CA ILE A 229 -6.27 -5.26 2.14
C ILE A 229 -7.16 -4.30 2.90
N TYR A 230 -7.89 -4.80 3.91
CA TYR A 230 -8.77 -3.96 4.72
C TYR A 230 -7.96 -2.89 5.45
N GLY A 231 -8.38 -1.63 5.33
CA GLY A 231 -7.60 -0.47 5.80
C GLY A 231 -6.37 -0.18 4.95
N GLY A 232 -6.15 -0.94 3.86
CA GLY A 232 -5.04 -0.72 2.94
C GLY A 232 -5.27 0.51 2.10
N SER A 233 -4.33 1.42 2.20
CA SER A 233 -4.21 2.58 1.34
C SER A 233 -2.71 2.77 1.11
N TRP A 234 -2.32 3.66 0.18
CA TRP A 234 -0.92 4.06 0.16
C TRP A 234 -0.57 4.86 1.44
N ASP A 235 -1.58 5.16 2.20
CA ASP A 235 -1.55 5.86 3.48
C ASP A 235 -2.56 5.22 4.40
N TRP A 236 -2.13 4.81 5.57
CA TRP A 236 -2.95 4.11 6.53
C TRP A 236 -3.88 4.99 7.36
N GLN A 237 -3.75 6.32 7.28
CA GLN A 237 -4.64 7.26 7.94
C GLN A 237 -5.95 7.41 7.17
N ASP A 238 -6.87 6.50 7.37
CA ASP A 238 -8.21 6.52 6.78
C ASP A 238 -9.07 7.75 7.13
N GLU A 239 -8.60 8.61 8.00
CA GLU A 239 -9.37 9.77 8.44
C GLU A 239 -9.02 11.07 7.69
N GLY A 240 -8.48 10.96 6.52
CA GLY A 240 -8.63 12.03 5.54
C GLY A 240 -7.71 13.19 5.64
N SER A 241 -6.50 13.03 6.13
CA SER A 241 -5.42 13.96 5.85
C SER A 241 -4.10 13.25 6.00
N SER A 242 -3.78 12.47 5.03
CA SER A 242 -2.42 12.06 4.92
C SER A 242 -1.56 13.23 4.54
N LEU A 243 -0.56 13.46 5.34
CA LEU A 243 0.55 14.31 4.98
C LEU A 243 1.49 13.62 4.00
N GLN A 244 1.25 12.32 3.75
CA GLN A 244 2.11 11.49 2.95
C GLN A 244 1.39 11.17 1.67
N ALA A 245 1.59 11.93 0.79
CA ALA A 245 1.08 11.55 -0.39
C ALA A 245 1.87 10.51 -1.01
N THR A 246 1.72 9.79 -1.17
CA THR A 246 1.25 9.19 -2.19
C THR A 246 2.18 9.16 -3.38
N THR A 247 2.43 7.99 -3.75
CA THR A 247 3.36 7.66 -4.84
C THR A 247 2.65 7.87 -6.17
N ILE A 248 3.31 8.50 -7.12
CA ILE A 248 2.90 8.44 -8.52
C ILE A 248 3.22 7.06 -9.06
N GLY A 249 2.24 6.43 -9.69
CA GLY A 249 2.33 5.04 -10.17
C GLY A 249 2.00 4.01 -9.10
N ILE A 250 2.05 2.74 -9.49
CA ILE A 250 1.76 1.61 -8.62
C ILE A 250 2.92 1.39 -7.66
N PRO A 251 2.70 1.38 -6.32
CA PRO A 251 3.75 1.03 -5.37
C PRO A 251 4.30 -0.37 -5.65
N GLN A 252 5.62 -0.51 -5.66
CA GLN A 252 6.26 -1.81 -5.90
C GLN A 252 5.84 -2.85 -4.87
N SER A 253 5.59 -2.44 -3.62
CA SER A 253 5.10 -3.31 -2.56
C SER A 253 3.76 -3.98 -2.86
N TRP A 254 2.87 -3.31 -3.63
CA TRP A 254 1.61 -3.94 -4.05
C TRP A 254 1.86 -5.09 -5.04
N ILE A 255 2.77 -4.87 -5.99
CA ILE A 255 3.16 -5.87 -6.99
C ILE A 255 3.83 -7.07 -6.31
N ASP A 256 4.78 -6.80 -5.43
CA ASP A 256 5.53 -7.81 -4.69
C ASP A 256 4.59 -8.67 -3.85
N PHE A 257 3.67 -8.05 -3.13
CA PHE A 257 2.71 -8.77 -2.31
C PHE A 257 1.79 -9.65 -3.16
N TYR A 258 1.26 -9.12 -4.25
CA TYR A 258 0.43 -9.89 -5.16
C TYR A 258 1.17 -11.11 -5.74
N GLN A 259 2.42 -10.91 -6.19
CA GLN A 259 3.19 -11.99 -6.81
C GLN A 259 3.65 -13.02 -5.80
N TYR A 260 3.99 -12.60 -4.59
CA TYR A 260 4.68 -13.44 -3.61
C TYR A 260 3.81 -13.92 -2.46
N GLN A 261 2.55 -13.51 -2.34
CA GLN A 261 1.70 -14.04 -1.27
C GLN A 261 1.71 -15.58 -1.31
N ASN A 262 1.97 -16.18 -0.17
CA ASN A 262 2.07 -17.63 -0.04
C ASN A 262 0.77 -18.23 0.55
N ALA A 263 0.70 -19.58 0.58
CA ALA A 263 -0.43 -20.30 1.17
C ALA A 263 -0.63 -20.03 2.68
N ASP A 264 0.37 -19.45 3.32
CA ASP A 264 0.33 -19.05 4.73
C ASP A 264 -0.26 -17.65 4.94
N TYR A 265 -0.68 -16.99 3.89
CA TYR A 265 -1.50 -15.78 3.98
C TYR A 265 -2.76 -16.14 4.75
N THR A 266 -2.68 -15.98 6.07
CA THR A 266 -3.67 -16.49 6.99
C THR A 266 -4.67 -15.43 7.37
N TYR A 267 -5.83 -15.87 7.48
CA TYR A 267 -7.02 -15.17 7.91
C TYR A 267 -6.96 -14.88 9.41
N ARG A 268 -7.17 -13.64 9.80
CA ARG A 268 -7.41 -13.25 11.19
C ARG A 268 -8.90 -13.10 11.42
N GLU A 269 -9.37 -13.64 12.51
CA GLU A 269 -10.76 -13.50 12.88
C GLU A 269 -11.07 -12.08 13.31
N LYS A 270 -12.17 -11.56 12.84
CA LYS A 270 -12.81 -10.44 13.50
C LYS A 270 -13.58 -10.97 14.72
N ASP A 271 -13.32 -10.39 15.86
CA ASP A 271 -14.07 -10.67 17.10
C ASP A 271 -13.95 -12.10 17.65
N GLY A 272 -12.94 -12.86 17.22
CA GLY A 272 -12.72 -14.24 17.66
C GLY A 272 -13.84 -15.21 17.25
N ASN A 273 -14.64 -14.88 16.25
CA ASN A 273 -15.71 -15.74 15.75
C ASN A 273 -15.21 -16.63 14.61
N GLU A 274 -15.02 -17.91 14.88
CA GLU A 274 -14.58 -18.91 13.89
C GLU A 274 -15.56 -19.10 12.74
N GLU A 275 -16.84 -18.81 12.92
CA GLU A 275 -17.86 -18.93 11.87
C GLU A 275 -17.65 -17.94 10.72
N THR A 276 -16.92 -16.85 10.95
CA THR A 276 -16.57 -15.89 9.90
C THR A 276 -15.31 -16.28 9.14
N LYS A 277 -14.60 -17.32 9.56
CA LYS A 277 -13.46 -17.86 8.83
C LYS A 277 -13.94 -18.49 7.54
N ASN A 278 -13.60 -17.87 6.43
CA ASN A 278 -13.78 -18.47 5.13
C ASN A 278 -12.43 -18.45 4.40
N PRO A 279 -11.67 -19.55 4.41
CA PRO A 279 -10.37 -19.63 3.76
C PRO A 279 -10.45 -19.45 2.24
N SER A 280 -11.64 -19.58 1.64
CA SER A 280 -11.88 -19.29 0.22
C SER A 280 -12.31 -17.84 -0.02
N SER A 281 -12.58 -17.07 1.03
CA SER A 281 -12.93 -15.66 0.92
C SER A 281 -11.66 -14.83 0.85
N SER A 282 -11.66 -13.91 -0.06
CA SER A 282 -10.58 -12.96 -0.24
C SER A 282 -10.69 -11.70 0.64
N TYR A 283 -11.75 -11.61 1.44
CA TYR A 283 -11.89 -10.50 2.40
C TYR A 283 -10.90 -10.67 3.55
N TYR A 284 -9.60 -10.61 3.17
CA TYR A 284 -8.71 -11.03 4.19
C TYR A 284 -7.30 -10.49 4.01
N PRO A 285 -6.63 -10.30 5.11
CA PRO A 285 -7.03 -10.48 6.50
C PRO A 285 -8.12 -9.50 6.90
N TYR A 286 -9.15 -10.06 7.49
CA TYR A 286 -10.24 -9.25 8.03
C TYR A 286 -9.84 -8.76 9.41
N GLY A 287 -9.80 -7.47 9.60
CA GLY A 287 -9.41 -6.86 10.85
C GLY A 287 -8.64 -5.57 10.60
N GLU A 288 -8.24 -4.94 11.64
CA GLU A 288 -7.69 -3.61 11.64
C GLU A 288 -6.19 -3.64 11.32
N TRP A 289 -5.69 -2.59 10.68
CA TRP A 289 -4.26 -2.30 10.49
C TRP A 289 -3.47 -3.36 9.71
N ASN A 290 -4.14 -4.04 8.81
CA ASN A 290 -3.52 -5.05 7.96
C ASN A 290 -2.44 -4.49 7.04
N GLN A 291 -2.48 -3.19 6.75
CA GLN A 291 -1.47 -2.47 6.00
C GLN A 291 -0.06 -2.53 6.61
N TYR A 292 0.09 -2.85 7.89
CA TYR A 292 1.41 -3.08 8.50
C TYR A 292 2.00 -4.45 8.19
N CYS A 293 1.14 -5.39 7.82
CA CYS A 293 1.56 -6.75 7.54
C CYS A 293 1.47 -7.08 6.05
N TYR A 294 0.57 -6.39 5.32
CA TYR A 294 0.20 -6.71 3.96
C TYR A 294 0.14 -5.47 3.10
N ALA A 295 0.60 -5.56 1.87
CA ALA A 295 0.59 -4.46 0.93
C ALA A 295 -0.58 -4.60 -0.06
N GLY A 296 -1.39 -3.57 -0.16
CA GLY A 296 -2.55 -3.53 -1.05
C GLY A 296 -3.44 -2.34 -0.76
N ALA A 297 -4.61 -2.30 -1.35
CA ALA A 297 -5.55 -1.21 -1.18
C ALA A 297 -6.97 -1.72 -0.91
N ASP A 298 -7.67 -1.08 0.02
CA ASP A 298 -9.12 -1.24 0.13
C ASP A 298 -9.85 -0.39 -0.93
N CYS A 299 -11.17 -0.34 -0.85
CA CYS A 299 -11.97 0.40 -1.82
C CYS A 299 -11.70 1.91 -1.81
N SER A 300 -11.52 2.50 -0.65
CA SER A 300 -11.25 3.93 -0.48
C SER A 300 -9.80 4.28 -0.79
N GLY A 301 -8.87 3.43 -0.42
CA GLY A 301 -7.45 3.55 -0.79
C GLY A 301 -7.26 3.54 -2.31
N TYR A 302 -7.94 2.63 -3.00
CA TYR A 302 -7.92 2.57 -4.45
C TYR A 302 -8.49 3.83 -5.11
N VAL A 303 -9.70 4.26 -4.75
CA VAL A 303 -10.32 5.44 -5.37
C VAL A 303 -9.49 6.70 -5.07
N GLY A 304 -8.99 6.84 -3.83
CA GLY A 304 -8.11 7.95 -3.48
C GLY A 304 -6.81 7.95 -4.29
N TRP A 305 -6.19 6.78 -4.50
CA TRP A 305 -5.00 6.62 -5.35
C TRP A 305 -5.29 7.02 -6.82
N VAL A 306 -6.45 6.62 -7.36
CA VAL A 306 -6.87 7.01 -8.73
C VAL A 306 -6.98 8.52 -8.85
N ILE A 307 -7.69 9.16 -7.92
CA ILE A 307 -7.82 10.63 -7.88
C ILE A 307 -6.44 11.29 -7.82
N TYR A 308 -5.57 10.79 -6.94
CA TYR A 308 -4.24 11.36 -6.76
C TYR A 308 -3.42 11.33 -8.05
N ASN A 309 -3.32 10.19 -8.70
CA ASN A 309 -2.55 10.01 -9.92
C ASN A 309 -3.16 10.73 -11.13
N THR A 310 -4.48 10.94 -11.12
CA THR A 310 -5.16 11.76 -12.16
C THR A 310 -4.85 13.26 -11.98
N LEU A 311 -4.80 13.75 -10.75
CA LEU A 311 -4.69 15.18 -10.47
C LEU A 311 -3.26 15.68 -10.28
N ASN A 312 -2.31 14.82 -9.94
CA ASN A 312 -0.94 15.19 -9.59
C ASN A 312 0.11 14.52 -10.50
N LYS A 313 1.22 15.24 -10.70
CA LYS A 313 2.39 14.78 -11.48
C LYS A 313 3.54 14.31 -10.58
N GLU A 314 3.52 14.70 -9.33
CA GLU A 314 4.60 14.49 -8.38
C GLU A 314 4.08 13.88 -7.10
N SER A 315 4.87 13.00 -6.50
CA SER A 315 4.65 12.47 -5.16
C SER A 315 4.83 13.56 -4.09
N GLY A 316 4.41 13.30 -2.86
CA GLY A 316 4.69 14.17 -1.71
C GLY A 316 3.65 15.28 -1.47
N LYS A 317 2.43 15.16 -2.04
CA LYS A 317 1.30 16.05 -1.77
C LYS A 317 0.25 15.35 -0.93
N ASP A 318 -0.67 16.10 -0.36
CA ASP A 318 -1.81 15.53 0.35
C ASP A 318 -2.61 14.60 -0.53
N GLY A 319 -2.97 13.45 0.01
CA GLY A 319 -3.77 12.45 -0.68
C GLY A 319 -5.26 12.70 -0.57
N TYR A 320 -6.02 11.79 -1.14
CA TYR A 320 -7.48 11.87 -1.22
C TYR A 320 -8.14 10.66 -0.53
N VAL A 321 -7.42 9.98 0.37
CA VAL A 321 -7.95 8.85 1.11
C VAL A 321 -8.81 9.33 2.25
N MET A 322 -9.98 8.75 2.37
CA MET A 322 -10.93 9.00 3.43
C MET A 322 -11.93 7.84 3.49
N GLY A 323 -12.70 7.73 4.55
CA GLY A 323 -13.71 6.67 4.66
C GLY A 323 -14.64 6.63 3.45
N ALA A 324 -14.82 5.45 2.85
CA ALA A 324 -15.54 5.21 1.59
C ALA A 324 -16.92 5.88 1.53
N THR A 325 -17.65 5.88 2.63
CA THR A 325 -19.02 6.44 2.71
C THR A 325 -19.09 7.93 2.36
N LYS A 326 -18.04 8.70 2.66
CA LYS A 326 -18.07 10.16 2.48
C LYS A 326 -17.38 10.66 1.21
N MET A 327 -16.65 9.80 0.46
CA MET A 327 -15.82 10.22 -0.68
C MET A 327 -16.61 10.98 -1.73
N ALA A 328 -17.71 10.42 -2.24
CA ALA A 328 -18.55 11.06 -3.26
C ALA A 328 -19.03 12.46 -2.85
N LYS A 329 -19.48 12.61 -1.61
CA LYS A 329 -19.95 13.90 -1.09
C LYS A 329 -18.78 14.88 -0.94
N THR A 330 -17.64 14.45 -0.42
CA THR A 330 -16.47 15.30 -0.25
C THR A 330 -15.92 15.81 -1.58
N PHE A 331 -15.91 15.00 -2.63
CA PHE A 331 -15.48 15.44 -3.96
C PHE A 331 -16.40 16.52 -4.54
N ALA A 332 -17.70 16.44 -4.28
CA ALA A 332 -18.63 17.51 -4.64
C ALA A 332 -18.42 18.78 -3.80
N GLU A 333 -18.16 18.64 -2.49
CA GLU A 333 -17.82 19.76 -1.60
C GLU A 333 -16.51 20.45 -1.99
N ASN A 334 -15.57 19.75 -2.63
CA ASN A 334 -14.37 20.32 -3.23
C ASN A 334 -14.67 21.11 -4.53
N GLY A 335 -15.92 21.15 -4.99
CA GLY A 335 -16.32 21.85 -6.21
C GLY A 335 -15.97 21.11 -7.51
N TRP A 336 -15.69 19.80 -7.45
CA TRP A 336 -15.29 19.02 -8.63
C TRP A 336 -16.48 18.52 -9.45
N GLY A 337 -17.65 18.50 -8.85
CA GLY A 337 -18.87 18.00 -9.49
C GLY A 337 -20.08 18.11 -8.57
N THR A 338 -21.05 17.24 -8.79
CA THR A 338 -22.30 17.19 -8.03
C THR A 338 -22.45 15.89 -7.28
N TRP A 339 -23.14 15.95 -6.13
CA TRP A 339 -23.49 14.78 -5.33
C TRP A 339 -25.01 14.66 -5.19
N THR A 340 -25.51 13.41 -5.26
CA THR A 340 -26.93 13.12 -5.11
C THR A 340 -27.17 11.78 -4.40
N GLN A 341 -28.29 11.69 -3.70
CA GLN A 341 -28.88 10.45 -3.21
C GLN A 341 -30.12 10.03 -4.01
N ASP A 342 -30.51 10.81 -5.00
CA ASP A 342 -31.57 10.41 -5.93
C ASP A 342 -30.96 9.60 -7.07
N VAL A 343 -30.87 8.29 -6.85
CA VAL A 343 -30.26 7.34 -7.78
C VAL A 343 -31.15 6.10 -7.85
N LYS A 344 -31.46 5.69 -9.07
CA LYS A 344 -32.28 4.51 -9.36
C LYS A 344 -31.41 3.39 -9.93
N ILE A 345 -31.84 2.16 -9.70
CA ILE A 345 -31.28 0.99 -10.39
C ILE A 345 -31.66 1.11 -11.86
N PRO A 346 -30.69 1.15 -12.79
CA PRO A 346 -30.98 1.31 -14.21
C PRO A 346 -31.64 0.05 -14.77
N THR A 347 -32.56 0.26 -15.70
CA THR A 347 -33.22 -0.80 -16.48
C THR A 347 -32.70 -0.87 -17.90
N ASN A 348 -32.12 0.21 -18.37
CA ASN A 348 -31.43 0.35 -19.65
C ASN A 348 -30.45 1.52 -19.57
N ARG A 349 -29.65 1.71 -20.62
CA ARG A 349 -28.63 2.75 -20.67
C ARG A 349 -29.22 4.16 -20.70
N ASP A 350 -30.25 4.38 -21.49
CA ASP A 350 -30.79 5.73 -21.74
C ASP A 350 -31.49 6.33 -20.51
N GLU A 351 -32.03 5.49 -19.63
CA GLU A 351 -32.68 5.88 -18.38
C GLU A 351 -31.76 5.82 -17.18
N SER A 352 -30.46 5.51 -17.38
CA SER A 352 -29.52 5.39 -16.29
C SER A 352 -29.11 6.73 -15.70
N ASP A 353 -29.14 6.82 -14.38
CA ASP A 353 -28.55 7.94 -13.63
C ASP A 353 -27.01 7.84 -13.56
N PHE A 354 -26.41 6.70 -13.92
CA PHE A 354 -24.97 6.50 -13.86
C PHE A 354 -24.30 6.91 -15.17
N LYS A 355 -23.36 7.83 -15.04
CA LYS A 355 -22.51 8.30 -16.14
C LYS A 355 -21.12 7.65 -16.06
N VAL A 356 -20.42 7.74 -17.17
CA VAL A 356 -19.01 7.37 -17.25
C VAL A 356 -18.19 8.26 -16.31
N GLY A 357 -17.36 7.63 -15.46
CA GLY A 357 -16.53 8.31 -14.48
C GLY A 357 -17.24 8.66 -13.16
N ASP A 358 -18.53 8.36 -12.99
CA ASP A 358 -19.21 8.56 -11.71
C ASP A 358 -18.53 7.75 -10.61
N ILE A 359 -18.50 8.31 -9.39
CA ILE A 359 -18.03 7.63 -8.20
C ILE A 359 -19.21 7.41 -7.27
N PHE A 360 -19.44 6.18 -6.87
CA PHE A 360 -20.54 5.85 -5.98
C PHE A 360 -20.04 5.37 -4.62
N SER A 361 -20.35 6.15 -3.60
CA SER A 361 -20.09 5.82 -2.20
C SER A 361 -21.29 5.08 -1.61
N MET A 362 -21.05 3.90 -1.10
CA MET A 362 -21.96 3.12 -0.27
C MET A 362 -21.60 3.31 1.21
N ASN A 363 -22.41 2.76 2.11
CA ASN A 363 -21.99 2.63 3.50
C ASN A 363 -20.89 1.56 3.63
N GLY A 364 -19.64 2.01 3.72
CA GLY A 364 -18.46 1.14 3.87
C GLY A 364 -17.85 0.65 2.56
N HIS A 365 -18.29 1.12 1.39
CA HIS A 365 -17.68 0.77 0.11
C HIS A 365 -17.77 1.92 -0.91
N VAL A 366 -16.89 1.90 -1.92
CA VAL A 366 -16.86 2.89 -3.01
C VAL A 366 -16.37 2.24 -4.30
N TRP A 367 -16.93 2.67 -5.46
CA TRP A 367 -16.56 2.19 -6.77
C TRP A 367 -16.65 3.28 -7.85
N ILE A 368 -15.99 3.05 -8.99
CA ILE A 368 -15.92 3.94 -10.16
C ILE A 368 -16.72 3.31 -11.29
N SER A 369 -17.61 4.08 -11.92
CA SER A 369 -18.43 3.68 -13.07
C SER A 369 -17.67 3.84 -14.38
N PHE A 370 -17.71 2.82 -15.23
CA PHE A 370 -17.30 2.88 -16.64
C PHE A 370 -18.52 3.06 -17.57
N GLY A 371 -19.69 3.28 -16.98
CA GLY A 371 -20.96 3.52 -17.66
C GLY A 371 -21.90 2.33 -17.61
N THR A 372 -23.14 2.59 -18.03
CA THR A 372 -24.23 1.60 -18.10
C THR A 372 -24.30 1.00 -19.50
N CYS A 373 -24.45 -0.31 -19.56
CA CYS A 373 -24.68 -1.08 -20.79
C CYS A 373 -26.14 -0.98 -21.26
N ASP A 374 -26.43 -1.42 -22.48
CA ASP A 374 -27.77 -1.30 -23.07
C ASP A 374 -28.83 -2.08 -22.27
N ASP A 375 -28.45 -3.17 -21.59
CA ASP A 375 -29.31 -3.97 -20.73
C ASP A 375 -29.49 -3.42 -19.31
N GLY A 376 -28.93 -2.25 -18.99
CA GLY A 376 -28.99 -1.61 -17.67
C GLY A 376 -27.92 -2.07 -16.70
N SER A 377 -27.12 -3.08 -17.02
CA SER A 377 -25.97 -3.47 -16.20
C SER A 377 -24.84 -2.42 -16.26
N ILE A 378 -23.97 -2.36 -15.25
CA ILE A 378 -22.95 -1.31 -15.14
C ILE A 378 -21.57 -1.97 -15.07
N VAL A 379 -20.64 -1.54 -15.90
CA VAL A 379 -19.22 -1.87 -15.77
C VAL A 379 -18.58 -0.96 -14.73
N ILE A 380 -17.90 -1.54 -13.77
CA ILE A 380 -17.25 -0.81 -12.68
C ILE A 380 -15.80 -1.24 -12.48
N ALA A 381 -15.01 -0.36 -11.88
CA ALA A 381 -13.74 -0.72 -11.27
C ALA A 381 -13.76 -0.40 -9.78
N HIS A 382 -13.24 -1.34 -8.98
CA HIS A 382 -13.15 -1.19 -7.53
C HIS A 382 -12.09 -2.12 -6.94
N SER A 383 -11.70 -1.85 -5.71
CA SER A 383 -10.98 -2.84 -4.90
C SER A 383 -11.99 -3.55 -4.01
N THR A 384 -12.10 -4.86 -4.16
CA THR A 384 -13.08 -5.68 -3.44
C THR A 384 -12.56 -7.09 -3.21
N PRO A 385 -12.93 -7.74 -2.10
CA PRO A 385 -12.75 -9.16 -1.96
C PRO A 385 -13.42 -9.94 -3.10
N SER A 386 -12.80 -11.05 -3.52
CA SER A 386 -13.31 -11.91 -4.58
C SER A 386 -13.17 -13.38 -4.18
N ASP A 387 -14.04 -14.24 -4.69
CA ASP A 387 -13.93 -15.67 -4.46
C ASP A 387 -12.63 -16.20 -5.05
N SER A 388 -11.95 -17.03 -4.27
CA SER A 388 -10.75 -17.72 -4.71
C SER A 388 -11.08 -18.90 -5.64
N ILE A 389 -10.23 -19.11 -6.64
CA ILE A 389 -10.29 -20.29 -7.52
C ILE A 389 -9.39 -21.41 -6.99
N ASN A 390 -8.23 -21.04 -6.46
CA ASN A 390 -7.20 -22.01 -6.05
C ASN A 390 -6.93 -22.03 -4.54
N GLY A 391 -7.84 -21.51 -3.73
CA GLY A 391 -7.75 -21.47 -2.27
C GLY A 391 -6.87 -20.35 -1.72
N GLN A 392 -6.30 -19.49 -2.55
CA GLN A 392 -5.55 -18.32 -2.07
C GLN A 392 -6.52 -17.21 -1.67
N PRO A 393 -6.47 -16.69 -0.45
CA PRO A 393 -7.25 -15.54 -0.04
C PRO A 393 -6.82 -14.29 -0.82
N GLY A 394 -7.71 -13.35 -1.00
CA GLY A 394 -7.40 -12.11 -1.72
C GLY A 394 -8.60 -11.56 -2.48
N GLY A 395 -8.43 -11.26 -3.75
CA GLY A 395 -9.22 -10.33 -4.51
C GLY A 395 -8.55 -8.97 -4.44
N GLY A 396 -9.16 -7.94 -4.97
CA GLY A 396 -8.60 -6.60 -4.94
C GLY A 396 -9.08 -5.75 -6.10
N ILE A 397 -8.18 -5.03 -6.74
CA ILE A 397 -8.52 -4.10 -7.81
C ILE A 397 -8.80 -4.86 -9.09
N GLN A 398 -10.01 -4.73 -9.60
CA GLN A 398 -10.46 -5.42 -10.80
C GLN A 398 -11.57 -4.69 -11.55
N ILE A 399 -11.74 -5.04 -12.82
CA ILE A 399 -12.93 -4.73 -13.60
C ILE A 399 -14.02 -5.69 -13.14
N SER A 400 -15.19 -5.17 -12.84
CA SER A 400 -16.32 -5.93 -12.30
C SER A 400 -17.63 -5.45 -12.91
N ALA A 401 -18.71 -6.12 -12.55
CA ALA A 401 -20.04 -5.75 -13.02
C ALA A 401 -21.05 -5.59 -11.88
N ILE A 402 -22.01 -4.71 -12.11
CA ILE A 402 -23.27 -4.68 -11.40
C ILE A 402 -24.35 -5.12 -12.39
N GLY A 403 -25.05 -6.20 -12.09
CA GLY A 403 -26.05 -6.75 -12.98
C GLY A 403 -26.81 -7.92 -12.36
N PRO A 404 -27.91 -8.37 -13.01
CA PRO A 404 -28.80 -9.40 -12.45
C PRO A 404 -28.22 -10.80 -12.50
N SER A 405 -27.34 -11.11 -13.48
CA SER A 405 -26.77 -12.43 -13.70
C SER A 405 -25.45 -12.33 -14.48
N GLU A 406 -24.72 -13.45 -14.59
CA GLU A 406 -23.51 -13.54 -15.41
C GLU A 406 -23.76 -13.37 -16.91
N ASP A 407 -24.99 -13.48 -17.37
CA ASP A 407 -25.36 -13.24 -18.77
C ASP A 407 -25.49 -11.76 -19.12
N CYS A 408 -25.45 -10.85 -18.14
CA CYS A 408 -25.56 -9.43 -18.40
C CYS A 408 -24.33 -8.89 -19.14
N GLU A 409 -24.54 -7.85 -19.95
CA GLU A 409 -23.53 -7.28 -20.84
C GLU A 409 -22.28 -6.81 -20.07
N ALA A 410 -22.48 -6.14 -18.94
CA ALA A 410 -21.37 -5.65 -18.12
C ALA A 410 -20.47 -6.78 -17.57
N TYR A 411 -21.06 -7.90 -17.15
CA TYR A 411 -20.27 -9.04 -16.66
C TYR A 411 -19.48 -9.70 -17.78
N GLN A 412 -20.10 -9.87 -18.95
CA GLN A 412 -19.43 -10.43 -20.11
C GLN A 412 -18.25 -9.55 -20.56
N LEU A 413 -18.41 -8.22 -20.54
CA LEU A 413 -17.32 -7.29 -20.80
C LEU A 413 -16.22 -7.39 -19.73
N ALA A 414 -16.58 -7.31 -18.46
CA ALA A 414 -15.61 -7.40 -17.37
C ALA A 414 -14.80 -8.71 -17.44
N LYS A 415 -15.48 -9.84 -17.66
CA LYS A 415 -14.85 -11.15 -17.79
C LYS A 415 -13.90 -11.20 -18.99
N MET A 416 -14.34 -10.74 -20.15
CA MET A 416 -13.53 -10.73 -21.36
C MET A 416 -12.23 -9.93 -21.18
N TYR A 417 -12.30 -8.72 -20.59
CA TYR A 417 -11.12 -7.89 -20.39
C TYR A 417 -10.22 -8.44 -19.28
N MET A 418 -10.78 -8.96 -18.20
CA MET A 418 -9.99 -9.58 -17.13
C MET A 418 -9.25 -10.83 -17.62
N GLU A 419 -9.92 -11.73 -18.34
CA GLU A 419 -9.30 -12.96 -18.87
C GLU A 419 -8.23 -12.64 -19.94
N LYS A 420 -8.45 -11.63 -20.77
CA LYS A 420 -7.54 -11.28 -21.86
C LYS A 420 -6.28 -10.57 -21.36
N TYR A 421 -6.42 -9.62 -20.46
CA TYR A 421 -5.32 -8.73 -20.06
C TYR A 421 -4.72 -9.06 -18.69
N TYR A 422 -5.44 -9.83 -17.86
CA TYR A 422 -5.02 -10.18 -16.50
C TYR A 422 -5.21 -11.69 -16.22
N PRO A 423 -4.68 -12.57 -17.10
CA PRO A 423 -4.92 -14.01 -17.00
C PRO A 423 -4.39 -14.61 -15.68
N ASP A 424 -3.30 -14.08 -15.12
CA ASP A 424 -2.76 -14.57 -13.85
C ASP A 424 -3.66 -14.22 -12.66
N TRP A 425 -4.34 -13.09 -12.71
CA TRP A 425 -5.40 -12.78 -11.77
C TRP A 425 -6.55 -13.79 -11.85
N CYS A 426 -7.03 -14.06 -13.05
CA CYS A 426 -8.15 -14.98 -13.29
C CYS A 426 -7.83 -16.45 -12.97
N LYS A 427 -6.56 -16.82 -12.83
CA LYS A 427 -6.17 -18.12 -12.26
C LYS A 427 -6.36 -18.20 -10.74
N ARG A 428 -6.45 -17.06 -10.06
CA ARG A 428 -6.54 -16.98 -8.60
C ARG A 428 -7.94 -16.60 -8.12
N TYR A 429 -8.61 -15.69 -8.82
CA TYR A 429 -9.85 -15.05 -8.38
C TYR A 429 -10.89 -15.00 -9.47
N LYS A 430 -12.15 -15.13 -9.06
CA LYS A 430 -13.29 -14.94 -9.96
C LYS A 430 -13.50 -13.47 -10.27
N VAL A 431 -13.96 -13.17 -11.47
CA VAL A 431 -14.48 -11.85 -11.80
C VAL A 431 -15.74 -11.58 -10.98
N VAL A 432 -15.83 -10.40 -10.41
CA VAL A 432 -16.90 -10.08 -9.46
C VAL A 432 -18.14 -9.57 -10.18
N LEU A 433 -19.26 -10.21 -9.89
CA LEU A 433 -20.60 -9.74 -10.22
C LEU A 433 -21.34 -9.37 -8.94
N LYS A 434 -21.91 -8.18 -8.91
CA LYS A 434 -22.72 -7.70 -7.79
C LYS A 434 -24.15 -7.45 -8.23
N LYS A 435 -25.11 -7.81 -7.38
CA LYS A 435 -26.52 -7.52 -7.65
C LYS A 435 -26.79 -6.01 -7.50
N PRO A 436 -27.63 -5.41 -8.37
CA PRO A 436 -27.92 -3.98 -8.30
C PRO A 436 -28.49 -3.53 -6.95
N GLU A 437 -29.40 -4.28 -6.38
CA GLU A 437 -30.01 -4.00 -5.07
C GLU A 437 -29.04 -4.07 -3.89
N ASP A 438 -27.89 -4.72 -4.08
CA ASP A 438 -26.84 -4.80 -3.07
C ASP A 438 -25.76 -3.74 -3.27
N TYR A 439 -25.56 -3.26 -4.48
CA TYR A 439 -24.43 -2.39 -4.82
C TYR A 439 -24.83 -0.97 -5.24
N ILE A 440 -26.13 -0.73 -5.46
CA ILE A 440 -26.73 0.60 -5.67
C ILE A 440 -27.65 0.90 -4.48
N LYS A 441 -27.06 0.87 -3.29
CA LYS A 441 -27.79 1.18 -2.04
C LYS A 441 -26.95 2.02 -1.10
N PHE A 442 -27.61 2.83 -0.33
CA PHE A 442 -27.02 3.63 0.72
C PHE A 442 -28.03 3.87 1.85
N LYS A 443 -27.51 4.20 3.01
CA LYS A 443 -28.36 4.61 4.12
C LYS A 443 -28.83 6.05 3.87
N LYS A 444 -30.12 6.28 3.86
CA LYS A 444 -30.69 7.61 3.77
C LYS A 444 -30.12 8.50 4.88
N ASP A 445 -29.87 9.77 4.57
CA ASP A 445 -29.28 10.76 5.49
C ASP A 445 -27.84 10.47 5.90
N SER A 446 -27.15 9.54 5.23
CA SER A 446 -25.69 9.36 5.34
C SER A 446 -24.96 10.25 4.31
N ALA A 447 -23.63 10.25 4.35
CA ALA A 447 -22.81 10.90 3.32
C ALA A 447 -22.67 10.07 2.03
N ALA A 448 -23.18 8.82 2.03
CA ALA A 448 -23.14 7.96 0.85
C ALA A 448 -24.04 8.50 -0.26
N GLY A 449 -23.70 8.18 -1.50
CA GLY A 449 -24.42 8.64 -2.68
C GLY A 449 -23.52 8.65 -3.92
N LYS A 450 -24.02 9.21 -4.98
CA LYS A 450 -23.35 9.30 -6.28
C LYS A 450 -22.70 10.66 -6.47
N PHE A 451 -21.45 10.68 -6.90
CA PHE A 451 -20.74 11.85 -7.40
C PHE A 451 -20.64 11.78 -8.93
N SER A 452 -20.91 12.89 -9.59
CA SER A 452 -20.71 13.05 -11.03
C SER A 452 -19.83 14.28 -11.31
N TRP A 453 -18.83 14.13 -12.16
CA TRP A 453 -17.90 15.20 -12.53
C TRP A 453 -18.59 16.37 -13.23
N ASN A 454 -18.14 17.59 -12.93
CA ASN A 454 -18.42 18.76 -13.77
C ASN A 454 -17.34 18.84 -14.85
N LEU A 455 -17.67 18.37 -16.06
CA LEU A 455 -16.73 18.30 -17.18
C LEU A 455 -16.68 19.58 -18.03
N GLU A 456 -17.62 20.49 -17.85
CA GLU A 456 -17.65 21.76 -18.59
C GLU A 456 -16.75 22.81 -17.92
N ASN A 457 -16.85 22.95 -16.59
CA ASN A 457 -16.15 23.98 -15.83
C ASN A 457 -15.44 23.42 -14.58
N GLY A 458 -15.28 22.10 -14.50
CA GLY A 458 -14.67 21.42 -13.36
C GLY A 458 -13.17 21.18 -13.51
N ILE A 459 -12.66 20.33 -12.63
CA ILE A 459 -11.23 19.98 -12.59
C ILE A 459 -10.85 19.00 -13.70
N LEU A 460 -11.77 18.18 -14.19
CA LEU A 460 -11.59 17.30 -15.35
C LEU A 460 -12.33 17.85 -16.57
N THR A 461 -11.81 17.54 -17.74
CA THR A 461 -12.42 17.81 -19.05
C THR A 461 -12.66 16.50 -19.80
N ASP A 462 -13.51 16.51 -20.82
CA ASP A 462 -13.81 15.35 -21.65
C ASP A 462 -13.62 15.63 -23.16
N PRO A 463 -12.36 15.87 -23.60
CA PRO A 463 -12.11 16.19 -25.01
C PRO A 463 -12.31 14.99 -25.95
N ASP A 464 -12.34 13.76 -25.41
CA ASP A 464 -12.51 12.50 -26.15
C ASP A 464 -13.97 12.01 -26.18
N ASP A 465 -14.90 12.81 -25.64
CA ASP A 465 -16.34 12.51 -25.59
C ASP A 465 -16.69 11.16 -24.92
N TYR A 466 -15.99 10.85 -23.83
CA TYR A 466 -16.16 9.59 -23.10
C TYR A 466 -17.54 9.46 -22.44
N THR A 467 -18.14 10.58 -22.06
CA THR A 467 -19.50 10.61 -21.49
C THR A 467 -20.57 10.03 -22.42
N ASN A 468 -20.36 10.08 -23.72
CA ASN A 468 -21.29 9.55 -24.72
C ASN A 468 -20.97 8.13 -25.22
N LYS A 469 -19.78 7.61 -24.90
CA LYS A 469 -19.35 6.27 -25.30
C LYS A 469 -20.01 5.17 -24.44
N LYS A 470 -20.19 4.00 -25.06
CA LYS A 470 -20.59 2.79 -24.35
C LYS A 470 -19.39 2.19 -23.59
N PRO A 471 -19.63 1.42 -22.51
CA PRO A 471 -18.53 0.75 -21.77
C PRO A 471 -17.60 -0.06 -22.67
N ALA A 472 -18.13 -0.77 -23.65
CA ALA A 472 -17.33 -1.54 -24.61
C ALA A 472 -16.41 -0.66 -25.45
N GLU A 473 -16.87 0.51 -25.90
CA GLU A 473 -16.07 1.47 -26.68
C GLU A 473 -14.96 2.09 -25.82
N ILE A 474 -15.27 2.40 -24.56
CA ILE A 474 -14.31 2.94 -23.58
C ILE A 474 -13.18 1.95 -23.32
N LEU A 475 -13.53 0.70 -23.00
CA LEU A 475 -12.54 -0.34 -22.74
C LEU A 475 -11.71 -0.61 -23.99
N LYS A 476 -12.34 -0.71 -25.17
CA LYS A 476 -11.64 -0.89 -26.44
C LYS A 476 -10.61 0.21 -26.70
N ASP A 477 -10.97 1.48 -26.44
CA ASP A 477 -10.09 2.61 -26.67
C ASP A 477 -8.94 2.66 -25.64
N ILE A 478 -9.21 2.45 -24.35
CA ILE A 478 -8.17 2.46 -23.29
C ILE A 478 -7.16 1.33 -23.49
N PHE A 479 -7.61 0.12 -23.87
CA PHE A 479 -6.74 -1.01 -24.14
C PHE A 479 -6.15 -1.00 -25.56
N GLN A 480 -6.40 0.07 -26.34
CA GLN A 480 -5.86 0.29 -27.69
C GLN A 480 -6.15 -0.88 -28.65
N GLU A 481 -7.32 -1.49 -28.54
CA GLU A 481 -7.77 -2.54 -29.43
C GLU A 481 -8.13 -1.97 -30.81
N LYS A 482 -7.66 -2.63 -31.87
CA LYS A 482 -7.95 -2.26 -33.26
C LYS A 482 -9.35 -2.68 -33.70
#